data_1b3539060b0c84e95ba4c73bd62f6dec
#
_entry.id   1b3539060b0c84e95ba4c73bd62f6dec
#
_cell.length_a   1.000
_cell.length_b   1.000
_cell.length_c   1.000
_cell.angle_alpha   90.00
_cell.angle_beta   90.00
_cell.angle_gamma   90.00
#
_symmetry.space_group_name_H-M   'P 1'
#
loop_
_entity.id
_entity.type
_entity.pdbx_description
1 polymer ?
#
loop_
_entity_poly.entity_id
_entity_poly.type
_entity_poly.pdbx_seq_one_letter_code
_entity_poly.pdbx_strand_id
1 'polypeptide(L)'
;GIIFLFSVLIPKLCVSNLNKVYIRLMLLCTVWLGIIGFRDDYFKLKARKTAQQRGEKYLKKDSDGLAGLTKIVGQIGLGIIVGVTLYFNNNVTVEREIILDQTSQSAIRKGEKQLNEVTRKINGEDKRFAIVKTPITTIPFVKTHEFNYSKLIGWIGEGAEKYTWVIYILIVTFIITAVSNGANITDGLDGLAA
;
A
#
# COMPACT_ATOMS: atom_id res chain seq x y z
N GLY A 1 -21.28 0.87 1.59
CA GLY A 1 -20.10 1.43 0.93
C GLY A 1 -19.88 2.92 1.19
N ILE A 2 -20.78 3.81 0.77
CA ILE A 2 -20.60 5.29 0.85
C ILE A 2 -20.50 5.77 2.30
N ILE A 3 -21.36 5.31 3.18
CA ILE A 3 -21.38 5.70 4.60
C ILE A 3 -20.04 5.34 5.26
N PHE A 4 -19.55 4.14 5.01
CA PHE A 4 -18.24 3.68 5.51
C PHE A 4 -17.10 4.56 4.98
N LEU A 5 -17.12 4.91 3.69
CA LEU A 5 -16.13 5.80 3.09
C LEU A 5 -16.07 7.15 3.81
N PHE A 6 -17.22 7.78 4.04
CA PHE A 6 -17.28 9.06 4.75
C PHE A 6 -16.88 8.94 6.23
N SER A 7 -17.26 7.85 6.90
CA SER A 7 -16.87 7.60 8.29
C SER A 7 -15.36 7.47 8.49
N VAL A 8 -14.63 7.01 7.47
CA VAL A 8 -13.17 6.92 7.50
C VAL A 8 -12.52 8.23 7.05
N LEU A 9 -13.03 8.85 5.98
CA LEU A 9 -12.43 10.05 5.40
C LEU A 9 -12.53 11.28 6.31
N ILE A 10 -13.72 11.54 6.87
CA ILE A 10 -13.95 12.77 7.65
C ILE A 10 -13.04 12.85 8.89
N PRO A 11 -12.98 11.85 9.78
CA PRO A 11 -12.08 11.90 10.93
C PRO A 11 -10.61 11.98 10.52
N LYS A 12 -10.23 11.28 9.44
CA LYS A 12 -8.87 11.29 8.93
C LYS A 12 -8.44 12.67 8.44
N LEU A 13 -9.32 13.37 7.72
CA LEU A 13 -9.07 14.74 7.26
C LEU A 13 -9.01 15.76 8.40
N CYS A 14 -9.85 15.58 9.44
CA CYS A 14 -9.92 16.51 10.57
C CYS A 14 -8.76 16.35 11.56
N VAL A 15 -8.30 15.12 11.82
CA VAL A 15 -7.37 14.82 12.93
C VAL A 15 -5.96 14.54 12.44
N SER A 16 -5.76 14.08 11.18
CA SER A 16 -4.46 13.61 10.72
C SER A 16 -3.60 14.73 10.16
N ASN A 17 -2.28 14.61 10.36
CA ASN A 17 -1.32 15.53 9.77
C ASN A 17 -1.12 15.21 8.28
N LEU A 18 -1.78 15.99 7.41
CA LEU A 18 -1.77 15.83 5.96
C LEU A 18 -0.39 16.06 5.31
N ASN A 19 0.57 16.62 6.03
CA ASN A 19 1.93 16.79 5.52
C ASN A 19 2.69 15.46 5.41
N LYS A 20 2.25 14.42 6.15
CA LYS A 20 2.87 13.11 6.07
C LYS A 20 2.46 12.37 4.79
N VAL A 21 3.44 11.89 4.02
CA VAL A 21 3.23 11.16 2.75
C VAL A 21 2.35 9.94 2.94
N TYR A 22 2.56 9.17 4.01
CA TYR A 22 1.76 7.97 4.30
C TYR A 22 0.27 8.27 4.49
N ILE A 23 -0.07 9.40 5.14
CA ILE A 23 -1.46 9.80 5.35
C ILE A 23 -2.11 10.20 4.02
N ARG A 24 -1.39 10.95 3.17
CA ARG A 24 -1.88 11.29 1.83
C ARG A 24 -2.09 10.07 0.95
N LEU A 25 -1.14 9.11 0.98
CA LEU A 25 -1.30 7.84 0.25
C LEU A 25 -2.49 7.04 0.77
N MET A 26 -2.68 6.97 2.08
CA MET A 26 -3.81 6.25 2.68
C MET A 26 -5.15 6.87 2.26
N LEU A 27 -5.26 8.20 2.26
CA LEU A 27 -6.44 8.90 1.77
C LEU A 27 -6.68 8.64 0.29
N LEU A 28 -5.62 8.72 -0.54
CA LEU A 28 -5.70 8.41 -1.96
C LEU A 28 -6.22 6.98 -2.19
N CYS A 29 -5.66 5.99 -1.49
CA CYS A 29 -6.09 4.58 -1.60
C CYS A 29 -7.57 4.44 -1.21
N THR A 30 -7.99 5.07 -0.11
CA THR A 30 -9.38 4.99 0.37
C THR A 30 -10.36 5.57 -0.65
N VAL A 31 -10.06 6.75 -1.19
CA VAL A 31 -10.92 7.39 -2.21
C VAL A 31 -10.92 6.58 -3.51
N TRP A 32 -9.75 6.16 -3.98
CA TRP A 32 -9.59 5.42 -5.23
C TRP A 32 -10.35 4.09 -5.21
N LEU A 33 -10.13 3.29 -4.17
CA LEU A 33 -10.83 2.01 -4.01
C LEU A 33 -12.33 2.22 -3.76
N GLY A 34 -12.71 3.28 -3.06
CA GLY A 34 -14.10 3.68 -2.89
C GLY A 34 -14.80 3.99 -4.21
N ILE A 35 -14.16 4.73 -5.12
CA ILE A 35 -14.68 5.02 -6.46
C ILE A 35 -14.84 3.73 -7.28
N ILE A 36 -13.85 2.83 -7.24
CA ILE A 36 -13.92 1.54 -7.94
C ILE A 36 -15.07 0.70 -7.40
N GLY A 37 -15.21 0.59 -6.08
CA GLY A 37 -16.30 -0.13 -5.44
C GLY A 37 -17.68 0.46 -5.79
N PHE A 38 -17.82 1.79 -5.75
CA PHE A 38 -19.05 2.47 -6.12
C PHE A 38 -19.45 2.20 -7.58
N ARG A 39 -18.47 2.22 -8.51
CA ARG A 39 -18.73 1.88 -9.91
C ARG A 39 -19.19 0.44 -10.08
N ASP A 40 -18.58 -0.51 -9.39
CA ASP A 40 -18.97 -1.92 -9.41
C ASP A 40 -20.42 -2.08 -8.96
N ASP A 41 -20.80 -1.50 -7.82
CA ASP A 41 -22.16 -1.52 -7.29
C ASP A 41 -23.16 -0.85 -8.26
N TYR A 42 -22.79 0.28 -8.84
CA TYR A 42 -23.63 1.00 -9.81
C TYR A 42 -23.93 0.15 -11.06
N PHE A 43 -22.90 -0.48 -11.65
CA PHE A 43 -23.10 -1.34 -12.81
C PHE A 43 -23.94 -2.56 -12.52
N LYS A 44 -23.76 -3.19 -11.35
CA LYS A 44 -24.60 -4.31 -10.90
C LYS A 44 -26.07 -3.91 -10.73
N LEU A 45 -26.32 -2.76 -10.09
CA LEU A 45 -27.67 -2.24 -9.93
C LEU A 45 -28.32 -1.89 -11.26
N LYS A 46 -27.57 -1.26 -12.17
CA LYS A 46 -28.06 -0.93 -13.52
C LYS A 46 -28.41 -2.20 -14.31
N ALA A 47 -27.55 -3.20 -14.30
CA ALA A 47 -27.77 -4.46 -14.98
C ALA A 47 -29.03 -5.19 -14.45
N ARG A 48 -29.22 -5.22 -13.11
CA ARG A 48 -30.43 -5.78 -12.48
C ARG A 48 -31.70 -5.06 -12.92
N LYS A 49 -31.69 -3.73 -12.92
CA LYS A 49 -32.86 -2.93 -13.35
C LYS A 49 -33.18 -3.17 -14.82
N THR A 50 -32.18 -3.25 -15.68
CA THR A 50 -32.38 -3.50 -17.11
C THR A 50 -32.93 -4.89 -17.38
N ALA A 51 -32.43 -5.92 -16.69
CA ALA A 51 -32.95 -7.28 -16.79
C ALA A 51 -34.43 -7.37 -16.33
N GLN A 52 -34.76 -6.70 -15.22
CA GLN A 52 -36.12 -6.62 -14.70
C GLN A 52 -37.09 -5.94 -15.68
N GLN A 53 -36.65 -4.86 -16.36
CA GLN A 53 -37.46 -4.17 -17.37
C GLN A 53 -37.70 -5.02 -18.63
N ARG A 54 -36.77 -5.92 -18.95
CA ARG A 54 -36.89 -6.82 -20.10
C ARG A 54 -37.62 -8.12 -19.80
N GLY A 55 -38.01 -8.36 -18.55
CA GLY A 55 -38.60 -9.60 -18.11
C GLY A 55 -37.64 -10.79 -18.13
N GLU A 56 -36.34 -10.53 -18.24
CA GLU A 56 -35.29 -11.54 -18.30
C GLU A 56 -34.78 -11.86 -16.89
N LYS A 57 -34.43 -13.14 -16.64
CA LYS A 57 -33.74 -13.51 -15.40
C LYS A 57 -32.34 -12.93 -15.41
N TYR A 58 -32.01 -12.07 -14.43
CA TYR A 58 -30.65 -11.55 -14.26
C TYR A 58 -29.65 -12.71 -14.13
N LEU A 59 -28.82 -12.89 -15.13
CA LEU A 59 -27.70 -13.81 -15.12
C LEU A 59 -26.47 -13.05 -14.64
N LYS A 60 -25.96 -13.42 -13.48
CA LYS A 60 -24.77 -12.83 -12.82
C LYS A 60 -23.55 -12.76 -13.76
N LYS A 61 -23.50 -13.66 -14.73
CA LYS A 61 -22.41 -13.85 -15.69
C LYS A 61 -22.19 -12.69 -16.67
N ASP A 62 -23.24 -11.92 -17.00
CA ASP A 62 -23.17 -10.87 -18.04
C ASP A 62 -22.62 -9.54 -17.53
N SER A 63 -22.66 -9.30 -16.21
CA SER A 63 -22.10 -8.08 -15.60
C SER A 63 -20.74 -8.31 -14.92
N ASP A 64 -20.41 -9.56 -14.56
CA ASP A 64 -19.23 -9.86 -13.72
C ASP A 64 -17.91 -9.78 -14.49
N GLY A 65 -17.88 -10.06 -15.80
CA GLY A 65 -16.64 -10.07 -16.59
C GLY A 65 -16.03 -8.68 -16.80
N LEU A 66 -16.84 -7.70 -17.20
CA LEU A 66 -16.37 -6.32 -17.42
C LEU A 66 -16.09 -5.60 -16.09
N ALA A 67 -16.93 -5.83 -15.09
CA ALA A 67 -16.75 -5.28 -13.76
C ALA A 67 -15.47 -5.81 -13.09
N GLY A 68 -15.17 -7.10 -13.25
CA GLY A 68 -13.95 -7.73 -12.73
C GLY A 68 -12.68 -7.14 -13.36
N LEU A 69 -12.64 -6.99 -14.67
CA LEU A 69 -11.47 -6.46 -15.38
C LEU A 69 -11.18 -4.99 -14.99
N THR A 70 -12.20 -4.14 -14.96
CA THR A 70 -12.02 -2.73 -14.57
C THR A 70 -11.53 -2.58 -13.14
N LYS A 71 -11.95 -3.47 -12.24
CA LYS A 71 -11.49 -3.53 -10.86
C LYS A 71 -10.00 -3.86 -10.78
N ILE A 72 -9.56 -4.92 -11.46
CA ILE A 72 -8.15 -5.33 -11.49
C ILE A 72 -7.27 -4.23 -12.09
N VAL A 73 -7.68 -3.63 -13.21
CA VAL A 73 -6.94 -2.51 -13.83
C VAL A 73 -6.83 -1.32 -12.88
N GLY A 74 -7.91 -0.98 -12.18
CA GLY A 74 -7.89 0.09 -11.19
C GLY A 74 -7.00 -0.22 -9.99
N GLN A 75 -6.96 -1.45 -9.52
CA GLN A 75 -6.07 -1.90 -8.43
C GLN A 75 -4.60 -1.87 -8.84
N ILE A 76 -4.29 -2.34 -10.06
CA ILE A 76 -2.94 -2.27 -10.62
C ILE A 76 -2.48 -0.81 -10.75
N GLY A 77 -3.33 0.07 -11.30
CA GLY A 77 -3.03 1.50 -11.42
C GLY A 77 -2.73 2.14 -10.05
N LEU A 78 -3.54 1.83 -9.03
CA LEU A 78 -3.30 2.30 -7.67
C LEU A 78 -1.97 1.75 -7.13
N GLY A 79 -1.70 0.46 -7.31
CA GLY A 79 -0.46 -0.19 -6.86
C GLY A 79 0.78 0.47 -7.45
N ILE A 80 0.76 0.80 -8.74
CA ILE A 80 1.85 1.51 -9.41
C ILE A 80 2.04 2.92 -8.79
N ILE A 81 0.96 3.69 -8.61
CA ILE A 81 1.04 5.04 -8.03
C ILE A 81 1.63 4.98 -6.61
N VAL A 82 1.15 4.06 -5.78
CA VAL A 82 1.65 3.88 -4.41
C VAL A 82 3.10 3.42 -4.42
N GLY A 83 3.45 2.42 -5.22
CA GLY A 83 4.82 1.89 -5.32
C GLY A 83 5.82 2.94 -5.78
N VAL A 84 5.49 3.72 -6.82
CA VAL A 84 6.31 4.84 -7.31
C VAL A 84 6.49 5.90 -6.22
N THR A 85 5.39 6.29 -5.56
CA THR A 85 5.46 7.30 -4.50
C THR A 85 6.30 6.84 -3.32
N LEU A 86 6.12 5.61 -2.86
CA LEU A 86 6.90 5.06 -1.74
C LEU A 86 8.39 4.94 -2.07
N TYR A 87 8.72 4.53 -3.29
CA TYR A 87 10.11 4.35 -3.68
C TYR A 87 10.85 5.68 -3.92
N PHE A 88 10.26 6.61 -4.66
CA PHE A 88 10.95 7.82 -5.10
C PHE A 88 10.79 9.00 -4.14
N ASN A 89 9.79 9.02 -3.26
CA ASN A 89 9.58 10.14 -2.35
C ASN A 89 10.65 10.17 -1.25
N ASN A 90 11.32 11.31 -1.09
CA ASN A 90 12.39 11.47 -0.10
C ASN A 90 11.90 11.53 1.36
N ASN A 91 10.61 11.79 1.57
CA ASN A 91 10.02 11.80 2.92
C ASN A 91 9.59 10.41 3.40
N VAL A 92 9.78 9.38 2.58
CA VAL A 92 9.59 7.98 2.95
C VAL A 92 10.91 7.45 3.48
N THR A 93 11.05 7.43 4.80
CA THR A 93 12.29 7.11 5.51
C THR A 93 12.04 6.14 6.65
N VAL A 94 13.09 5.44 7.06
CA VAL A 94 13.10 4.55 8.22
C VAL A 94 14.10 5.08 9.23
N GLU A 95 13.76 5.03 10.51
CA GLU A 95 14.66 5.41 11.60
C GLU A 95 15.40 4.17 12.09
N ARG A 96 16.74 4.26 12.18
CA ARG A 96 17.63 3.24 12.75
C ARG A 96 18.24 3.78 14.03
N GLU A 97 18.03 3.12 15.17
CA GLU A 97 18.66 3.48 16.44
C GLU A 97 20.18 3.22 16.35
N ILE A 98 20.98 4.24 16.68
CA ILE A 98 22.44 4.16 16.75
C ILE A 98 22.79 3.86 18.20
N ILE A 99 23.32 2.67 18.47
CA ILE A 99 23.79 2.29 19.81
C ILE A 99 25.03 3.12 20.13
N LEU A 100 25.13 3.63 21.36
CA LEU A 100 26.12 4.60 21.82
C LEU A 100 27.59 4.25 21.49
N ASP A 101 27.92 2.97 21.37
CA ASP A 101 29.27 2.47 21.03
C ASP A 101 29.49 2.24 19.53
N GLN A 102 28.51 2.54 18.67
CA GLN A 102 28.62 2.30 17.23
C GLN A 102 28.67 3.60 16.44
N THR A 103 29.53 3.61 15.43
CA THR A 103 29.55 4.69 14.42
C THR A 103 28.25 4.64 13.63
N SER A 104 27.72 5.81 13.24
CA SER A 104 26.47 5.90 12.43
C SER A 104 26.47 4.96 11.21
N GLN A 105 27.64 4.71 10.63
CA GLN A 105 27.80 3.78 9.49
C GLN A 105 27.56 2.31 9.86
N SER A 106 27.83 1.89 11.08
CA SER A 106 27.59 0.49 11.51
C SER A 106 26.12 0.18 11.76
N ALA A 107 25.30 1.20 12.04
CA ALA A 107 23.85 1.08 12.18
C ALA A 107 23.14 0.96 10.81
N ILE A 108 23.81 1.39 9.71
CA ILE A 108 23.27 1.40 8.35
C ILE A 108 23.56 0.07 7.68
N ARG A 109 22.53 -0.54 7.11
CA ARG A 109 22.68 -1.82 6.40
C ARG A 109 23.12 -1.60 4.95
N LYS A 110 23.76 -2.60 4.36
CA LYS A 110 24.17 -2.57 2.94
C LYS A 110 22.96 -2.28 2.03
N GLY A 111 23.05 -1.23 1.22
CA GLY A 111 21.98 -0.79 0.32
C GLY A 111 21.06 0.30 0.88
N GLU A 112 21.28 0.76 2.12
CA GLU A 112 20.56 1.89 2.71
C GLU A 112 21.31 3.20 2.45
N LYS A 113 20.57 4.27 2.15
CA LYS A 113 21.15 5.61 1.98
C LYS A 113 20.80 6.46 3.20
N GLN A 114 21.81 6.86 3.97
CA GLN A 114 21.63 7.80 5.07
C GLN A 114 21.27 9.19 4.52
N LEU A 115 20.29 9.83 5.12
CA LEU A 115 19.88 11.18 4.81
C LEU A 115 20.31 12.14 5.91
N ASN A 116 19.92 11.88 7.17
CA ASN A 116 20.18 12.72 8.32
C ASN A 116 20.32 11.90 9.61
N GLU A 117 20.77 12.55 10.69
CA GLU A 117 20.73 12.03 12.07
C GLU A 117 19.86 12.94 12.93
N VAL A 118 19.13 12.33 13.83
CA VAL A 118 18.26 13.04 14.78
C VAL A 118 18.48 12.46 16.17
N THR A 119 18.67 13.34 17.16
CA THR A 119 18.72 12.97 18.58
C THR A 119 17.37 13.26 19.21
N ARG A 120 16.82 12.30 19.92
CA ARG A 120 15.55 12.43 20.66
C ARG A 120 15.72 11.95 22.10
N LYS A 121 15.09 12.66 23.04
CA LYS A 121 14.96 12.20 24.42
C LYS A 121 13.85 11.17 24.52
N ILE A 122 14.20 9.95 24.89
CA ILE A 122 13.26 8.86 25.15
C ILE A 122 13.54 8.35 26.57
N ASN A 123 12.55 8.39 27.43
CA ASN A 123 12.64 8.00 28.84
C ASN A 123 13.78 8.71 29.63
N GLY A 124 14.09 9.96 29.27
CA GLY A 124 15.16 10.74 29.93
C GLY A 124 16.56 10.54 29.34
N GLU A 125 16.77 9.59 28.46
CA GLU A 125 18.04 9.33 27.77
C GLU A 125 18.05 9.93 26.36
N ASP A 126 19.19 10.49 25.96
CA ASP A 126 19.40 11.01 24.62
C ASP A 126 19.74 9.85 23.68
N LYS A 127 18.79 9.47 22.81
CA LYS A 127 18.96 8.44 21.79
C LYS A 127 19.17 9.04 20.41
N ARG A 128 20.16 8.54 19.69
CA ARG A 128 20.47 8.96 18.33
C ARG A 128 19.85 7.99 17.32
N PHE A 129 19.27 8.55 16.26
CA PHE A 129 18.67 7.80 15.17
C PHE A 129 19.24 8.26 13.83
N ALA A 130 19.66 7.31 13.01
CA ALA A 130 19.97 7.56 11.61
C ALA A 130 18.67 7.47 10.80
N ILE A 131 18.36 8.52 10.04
CA ILE A 131 17.26 8.54 9.08
C ILE A 131 17.79 7.99 7.77
N VAL A 132 17.32 6.82 7.36
CA VAL A 132 17.77 6.14 6.16
C VAL A 132 16.66 5.96 5.15
N LYS A 133 17.01 6.04 3.87
CA LYS A 133 16.14 5.65 2.77
C LYS A 133 16.50 4.24 2.33
N THR A 134 15.51 3.35 2.32
CA THR A 134 15.73 1.95 2.01
C THR A 134 14.50 1.32 1.38
N PRO A 135 14.66 0.47 0.34
CA PRO A 135 13.57 -0.28 -0.26
C PRO A 135 13.27 -1.54 0.56
N ILE A 136 12.64 -1.35 1.72
CA ILE A 136 12.25 -2.46 2.60
C ILE A 136 10.74 -2.52 2.76
N THR A 137 10.25 -3.72 3.04
CA THR A 137 8.87 -3.95 3.47
C THR A 137 8.90 -4.80 4.75
N THR A 138 8.01 -4.50 5.68
CA THR A 138 7.83 -5.30 6.89
C THR A 138 7.08 -6.57 6.53
N ILE A 139 7.67 -7.73 6.83
CA ILE A 139 7.03 -9.04 6.61
C ILE A 139 6.81 -9.69 7.98
N PRO A 140 5.58 -10.09 8.31
CA PRO A 140 5.32 -10.89 9.50
C PRO A 140 6.02 -12.26 9.38
N PHE A 141 6.32 -12.87 10.52
CA PHE A 141 6.95 -14.22 10.63
C PHE A 141 8.42 -14.33 10.24
N VAL A 142 9.08 -13.25 9.83
CA VAL A 142 10.54 -13.23 9.60
C VAL A 142 11.24 -12.64 10.83
N LYS A 143 12.32 -13.25 11.30
CA LYS A 143 13.05 -12.85 12.52
C LYS A 143 13.49 -11.38 12.51
N THR A 144 13.83 -10.83 11.35
CA THR A 144 14.22 -9.43 11.19
C THR A 144 13.04 -8.50 10.93
N HIS A 145 11.83 -9.03 10.74
CA HIS A 145 10.62 -8.32 10.33
C HIS A 145 10.79 -7.42 9.10
N GLU A 146 11.91 -7.53 8.39
CA GLU A 146 12.24 -6.68 7.25
C GLU A 146 12.69 -7.51 6.05
N PHE A 147 12.13 -7.20 4.90
CA PHE A 147 12.55 -7.75 3.62
C PHE A 147 13.19 -6.65 2.76
N ASN A 148 14.48 -6.84 2.46
CA ASN A 148 15.23 -5.88 1.66
C ASN A 148 15.30 -6.38 0.20
N TYR A 149 14.65 -5.63 -0.69
CA TYR A 149 14.57 -5.97 -2.12
C TYR A 149 15.91 -5.90 -2.84
N SER A 150 16.85 -5.06 -2.36
CA SER A 150 18.20 -4.99 -2.94
C SER A 150 18.95 -6.33 -2.80
N LYS A 151 18.68 -7.10 -1.73
CA LYS A 151 19.29 -8.41 -1.55
C LYS A 151 18.74 -9.45 -2.52
N LEU A 152 17.45 -9.36 -2.85
CA LEU A 152 16.82 -10.28 -3.81
C LEU A 152 17.43 -10.12 -5.20
N ILE A 153 17.76 -8.89 -5.58
CA ILE A 153 18.32 -8.57 -6.90
C ILE A 153 19.81 -8.85 -6.97
N GLY A 154 20.55 -8.69 -5.88
CA GLY A 154 21.96 -9.05 -5.81
C GLY A 154 22.25 -10.51 -6.16
N TRP A 155 21.26 -11.41 -6.04
CA TRP A 155 21.35 -12.78 -6.47
C TRP A 155 21.24 -12.97 -7.99
N ILE A 156 20.62 -12.01 -8.71
CA ILE A 156 20.40 -12.09 -10.16
C ILE A 156 21.66 -11.68 -10.94
N GLY A 157 22.55 -10.87 -10.35
CA GLY A 157 23.83 -10.48 -10.96
C GLY A 157 24.34 -9.11 -10.53
N GLU A 158 25.62 -8.88 -10.73
CA GLU A 158 26.27 -7.59 -10.45
C GLU A 158 25.68 -6.50 -11.36
N GLY A 159 25.29 -5.37 -10.77
CA GLY A 159 24.67 -4.24 -11.48
C GLY A 159 23.14 -4.32 -11.63
N ALA A 160 22.48 -5.41 -11.24
CA ALA A 160 21.03 -5.50 -11.24
C ALA A 160 20.38 -4.60 -10.16
N GLU A 161 21.13 -4.11 -9.19
CA GLU A 161 20.63 -3.24 -8.10
C GLU A 161 19.92 -1.98 -8.61
N LYS A 162 20.28 -1.47 -9.78
CA LYS A 162 19.60 -0.34 -10.43
C LYS A 162 18.12 -0.61 -10.78
N TYR A 163 17.73 -1.88 -10.89
CA TYR A 163 16.37 -2.30 -11.18
C TYR A 163 15.53 -2.61 -9.92
N THR A 164 16.06 -2.37 -8.71
CA THR A 164 15.35 -2.57 -7.44
C THR A 164 14.00 -1.88 -7.42
N TRP A 165 13.89 -0.70 -8.01
CA TRP A 165 12.65 0.06 -8.08
C TRP A 165 11.54 -0.68 -8.84
N VAL A 166 11.87 -1.38 -9.91
CA VAL A 166 10.89 -2.15 -10.71
C VAL A 166 10.29 -3.26 -9.86
N ILE A 167 11.16 -4.07 -9.24
CA ILE A 167 10.71 -5.20 -8.41
C ILE A 167 9.92 -4.69 -7.20
N TYR A 168 10.37 -3.60 -6.58
CA TYR A 168 9.64 -2.97 -5.48
C TYR A 168 8.22 -2.58 -5.90
N ILE A 169 8.07 -1.86 -7.02
CA ILE A 169 6.76 -1.44 -7.54
C ILE A 169 5.88 -2.65 -7.88
N LEU A 170 6.45 -3.68 -8.52
CA LEU A 170 5.71 -4.91 -8.85
C LEU A 170 5.17 -5.60 -7.60
N ILE A 171 6.00 -5.73 -6.56
CA ILE A 171 5.60 -6.39 -5.32
C ILE A 171 4.55 -5.55 -4.57
N VAL A 172 4.71 -4.23 -4.47
CA VAL A 172 3.71 -3.34 -3.88
C VAL A 172 2.38 -3.44 -4.63
N THR A 173 2.43 -3.44 -5.97
CA THR A 173 1.24 -3.60 -6.81
C THR A 173 0.57 -4.95 -6.58
N PHE A 174 1.36 -6.03 -6.50
CA PHE A 174 0.84 -7.36 -6.19
C PHE A 174 0.17 -7.41 -4.81
N ILE A 175 0.81 -6.85 -3.78
CA ILE A 175 0.25 -6.80 -2.40
C ILE A 175 -1.08 -6.05 -2.39
N ILE A 176 -1.15 -4.85 -2.98
CA ILE A 176 -2.37 -4.05 -3.02
C ILE A 176 -3.49 -4.80 -3.75
N THR A 177 -3.17 -5.42 -4.89
CA THR A 177 -4.14 -6.19 -5.67
C THR A 177 -4.62 -7.42 -4.90
N ALA A 178 -3.71 -8.18 -4.29
CA ALA A 178 -4.04 -9.38 -3.53
C ALA A 178 -4.90 -9.06 -2.30
N VAL A 179 -4.51 -8.06 -1.51
CA VAL A 179 -5.25 -7.64 -0.30
C VAL A 179 -6.63 -7.10 -0.65
N SER A 180 -6.72 -6.26 -1.70
CA SER A 180 -8.00 -5.70 -2.14
C SER A 180 -8.95 -6.78 -2.66
N ASN A 181 -8.44 -7.76 -3.40
CA ASN A 181 -9.26 -8.89 -3.85
C ASN A 181 -9.63 -9.84 -2.71
N GLY A 182 -8.71 -10.11 -1.79
CA GLY A 182 -8.97 -10.89 -0.59
C GLY A 182 -10.08 -10.28 0.26
N ALA A 183 -10.02 -8.99 0.55
CA ALA A 183 -11.07 -8.28 1.26
C ALA A 183 -12.42 -8.36 0.55
N ASN A 184 -12.43 -8.22 -0.78
CA ASN A 184 -13.64 -8.31 -1.58
C ASN A 184 -14.26 -9.72 -1.61
N ILE A 185 -13.44 -10.77 -1.59
CA ILE A 185 -13.91 -12.16 -1.49
C ILE A 185 -14.52 -12.40 -0.11
N THR A 186 -13.84 -11.92 0.94
CA THR A 186 -14.32 -12.05 2.32
C THR A 186 -15.67 -11.34 2.53
N ASP A 187 -15.84 -10.14 1.98
CA ASP A 187 -17.11 -9.39 1.99
C ASP A 187 -18.21 -10.10 1.18
N GLY A 188 -17.83 -10.83 0.13
CA GLY A 188 -18.75 -11.63 -0.68
C GLY A 188 -19.22 -12.93 -0.03
N LEU A 189 -18.63 -13.35 1.08
CA LEU A 189 -19.02 -14.51 1.88
C LEU A 189 -19.96 -14.08 3.02
N ASP A 190 -21.20 -13.72 2.66
CA ASP A 190 -22.33 -13.50 3.58
C ASP A 190 -22.05 -12.66 4.83
N GLY A 191 -21.40 -11.51 4.66
CA GLY A 191 -21.19 -10.57 5.74
C GLY A 191 -20.09 -10.96 6.74
N LEU A 192 -19.18 -11.85 6.36
CA LEU A 192 -18.07 -12.27 7.23
C LEU A 192 -17.11 -11.11 7.59
N ALA A 193 -17.16 -10.01 6.84
CA ALA A 193 -16.35 -8.81 7.06
C ALA A 193 -17.10 -7.67 7.77
N ALA A 194 -18.34 -7.89 8.17
CA ALA A 194 -19.20 -6.90 8.85
C ALA A 194 -19.13 -7.01 10.36
#